data_cc8b77a31a5aa316ca0d9aa11bc39d74
#
_entry.id   cc8b77a31a5aa316ca0d9aa11bc39d74
#
_cell.length_a   1.000
_cell.length_b   1.000
_cell.length_c   1.000
_cell.angle_alpha   90.00
_cell.angle_beta   90.00
_cell.angle_gamma   90.00
#
_symmetry.space_group_name_H-M   'P 1'
#
loop_
_entity.id
_entity.type
_entity.pdbx_description
1 polymer ?
#
loop_
_entity_poly.entity_id
_entity_poly.type
_entity_poly.pdbx_seq_one_letter_code
_entity_poly.pdbx_strand_id
1 'polypeptide(L)'
;MPSFGASRCILLFGYNPSASSLPAERTIQRRKRAGETKLIVVDPRTTPLARMADIHARLRPGSDGALAMGMLNIIISENLYHREFVEKWTVGFDKLAERVKEYPPQLVEKITWIPAETIVQMARMYATNRPASLYSGIGAEQNTNALQTTRAIASLIAVSGNYEVPGGNRSHHYFNFAHTSSNQQQLMRPAMGADKYPLLWQHHRMTHWSVFTEGITRDKPYPIKAL
;
A
#
# COMPACT_ATOMS: atom_id res chain seq x y z
N MET A 1 1.50 -10.20 2.96
CA MET A 1 2.91 -9.78 2.81
C MET A 1 3.45 -10.13 1.42
N PRO A 2 4.27 -9.28 0.80
CA PRO A 2 4.89 -9.58 -0.48
C PRO A 2 5.99 -10.64 -0.34
N SER A 3 6.09 -11.51 -1.32
CA SER A 3 7.11 -12.58 -1.40
C SER A 3 8.23 -12.21 -2.38
N PHE A 4 8.98 -11.13 -2.08
CA PHE A 4 10.01 -10.59 -2.97
C PHE A 4 11.05 -11.62 -3.48
N GLY A 5 11.32 -12.66 -2.69
CA GLY A 5 12.31 -13.68 -3.02
C GLY A 5 12.00 -14.53 -4.26
N ALA A 6 10.76 -14.56 -4.73
CA ALA A 6 10.33 -15.34 -5.88
C ALA A 6 9.55 -14.53 -6.93
N SER A 7 9.40 -13.21 -6.74
CA SER A 7 8.63 -12.34 -7.64
C SER A 7 9.36 -12.11 -8.96
N ARG A 8 8.65 -12.22 -10.09
CA ARG A 8 9.14 -11.81 -11.41
C ARG A 8 8.92 -10.33 -11.70
N CYS A 9 7.98 -9.73 -10.99
CA CYS A 9 7.79 -8.28 -10.98
C CYS A 9 7.53 -7.81 -9.54
N ILE A 10 8.14 -6.69 -9.16
CA ILE A 10 7.95 -6.04 -7.87
C ILE A 10 7.46 -4.62 -8.12
N LEU A 11 6.30 -4.28 -7.55
CA LEU A 11 5.71 -2.95 -7.61
C LEU A 11 5.67 -2.35 -6.21
N LEU A 12 6.34 -1.20 -6.04
CA LEU A 12 6.42 -0.50 -4.76
C LEU A 12 5.67 0.84 -4.85
N PHE A 13 4.66 1.03 -4.00
CA PHE A 13 3.94 2.29 -3.83
C PHE A 13 4.41 3.01 -2.56
N GLY A 14 5.09 4.14 -2.68
CA GLY A 14 5.50 4.95 -1.53
C GLY A 14 6.32 4.18 -0.48
N TYR A 15 7.06 3.16 -0.90
CA TYR A 15 7.84 2.30 -0.03
C TYR A 15 9.34 2.42 -0.29
N ASN A 16 10.08 2.89 0.72
CA ASN A 16 11.53 3.00 0.68
C ASN A 16 12.18 2.04 1.69
N PRO A 17 12.42 0.78 1.31
CA PRO A 17 13.02 -0.20 2.23
C PRO A 17 14.45 0.14 2.64
N SER A 18 15.16 0.98 1.89
CA SER A 18 16.49 1.47 2.29
C SER A 18 16.47 2.22 3.63
N ALA A 19 15.32 2.81 3.99
CA ALA A 19 15.15 3.52 5.25
C ALA A 19 14.36 2.72 6.30
N SER A 20 13.67 1.63 5.92
CA SER A 20 12.71 0.94 6.82
C SER A 20 12.91 -0.56 6.93
N SER A 21 13.55 -1.22 5.96
CA SER A 21 13.70 -2.68 5.93
C SER A 21 14.88 -3.13 5.08
N LEU A 22 16.07 -3.07 5.62
CA LEU A 22 17.30 -3.50 4.92
C LEU A 22 17.23 -4.94 4.36
N PRO A 23 16.61 -5.94 5.04
CA PRO A 23 16.46 -7.28 4.46
C PRO A 23 15.64 -7.29 3.16
N ALA A 24 14.54 -6.51 3.11
CA ALA A 24 13.71 -6.37 1.91
C ALA A 24 14.50 -5.68 0.80
N GLU A 25 15.20 -4.59 1.10
CA GLU A 25 16.04 -3.90 0.11
C GLU A 25 17.08 -4.83 -0.50
N ARG A 26 17.87 -5.52 0.33
CA ARG A 26 18.92 -6.45 -0.13
C ARG A 26 18.35 -7.55 -1.03
N THR A 27 17.18 -8.09 -0.68
CA THR A 27 16.51 -9.11 -1.47
C THR A 27 16.12 -8.56 -2.85
N ILE A 28 15.49 -7.39 -2.89
CA ILE A 28 15.07 -6.75 -4.14
C ILE A 28 16.28 -6.40 -5.01
N GLN A 29 17.31 -5.77 -4.43
CA GLN A 29 18.53 -5.41 -5.16
C GLN A 29 19.25 -6.61 -5.75
N ARG A 30 19.41 -7.70 -4.98
CA ARG A 30 20.05 -8.93 -5.45
C ARG A 30 19.32 -9.48 -6.67
N ARG A 31 18.00 -9.64 -6.57
CA ARG A 31 17.19 -10.18 -7.67
C ARG A 31 17.18 -9.27 -8.89
N LYS A 32 17.12 -7.96 -8.67
CA LYS A 32 17.19 -6.99 -9.77
C LYS A 32 18.52 -7.04 -10.52
N ARG A 33 19.64 -7.10 -9.78
CA ARG A 33 20.99 -7.23 -10.38
C ARG A 33 21.18 -8.55 -11.13
N ALA A 34 20.57 -9.62 -10.64
CA ALA A 34 20.58 -10.94 -11.31
C ALA A 34 19.66 -11.01 -12.55
N GLY A 35 18.89 -9.96 -12.86
CA GLY A 35 17.93 -9.97 -13.97
C GLY A 35 16.69 -10.83 -13.73
N GLU A 36 16.46 -11.29 -12.49
CA GLU A 36 15.41 -12.23 -12.13
C GLU A 36 14.06 -11.56 -11.86
N THR A 37 14.02 -10.24 -11.75
CA THR A 37 12.80 -9.49 -11.45
C THR A 37 12.76 -8.14 -12.18
N LYS A 38 11.58 -7.75 -12.62
CA LYS A 38 11.28 -6.36 -13.00
C LYS A 38 10.96 -5.55 -11.75
N LEU A 39 11.33 -4.29 -11.74
CA LEU A 39 11.11 -3.40 -10.60
C LEU A 39 10.41 -2.12 -11.06
N ILE A 40 9.25 -1.86 -10.50
CA ILE A 40 8.49 -0.62 -10.67
C ILE A 40 8.48 0.09 -9.32
N VAL A 41 8.90 1.34 -9.28
CA VAL A 41 8.88 2.16 -8.07
C VAL A 41 8.03 3.40 -8.31
N VAL A 42 7.01 3.54 -7.48
CA VAL A 42 6.11 4.69 -7.42
C VAL A 42 6.47 5.49 -6.17
N ASP A 43 7.26 6.54 -6.33
CA ASP A 43 7.69 7.40 -5.23
C ASP A 43 8.05 8.80 -5.82
N PRO A 44 7.60 9.90 -5.21
CA PRO A 44 7.99 11.23 -5.66
C PRO A 44 9.50 11.48 -5.52
N ARG A 45 10.18 10.74 -4.64
CA ARG A 45 11.62 10.85 -4.38
C ARG A 45 12.41 9.82 -5.19
N THR A 46 13.61 10.19 -5.60
CA THR A 46 14.54 9.27 -6.23
C THR A 46 15.27 8.44 -5.16
N THR A 47 14.62 7.39 -4.67
CA THR A 47 15.18 6.45 -3.68
C THR A 47 16.27 5.56 -4.28
N PRO A 48 17.08 4.84 -3.47
CA PRO A 48 18.06 3.89 -4.00
C PRO A 48 17.45 2.83 -4.95
N LEU A 49 16.28 2.28 -4.61
CA LEU A 49 15.59 1.35 -5.50
C LEU A 49 15.01 2.02 -6.74
N ALA A 50 14.56 3.27 -6.64
CA ALA A 50 14.08 4.02 -7.80
C ALA A 50 15.16 4.24 -8.87
N ARG A 51 16.44 4.41 -8.45
CA ARG A 51 17.57 4.55 -9.39
C ARG A 51 17.86 3.30 -10.20
N MET A 52 17.48 2.12 -9.70
CA MET A 52 17.70 0.85 -10.39
C MET A 52 16.42 0.22 -10.94
N ALA A 53 15.29 0.89 -10.80
CA ALA A 53 14.00 0.42 -11.30
C ALA A 53 13.96 0.40 -12.83
N ASP A 54 13.18 -0.52 -13.40
CA ASP A 54 12.85 -0.49 -14.83
C ASP A 54 11.93 0.70 -15.12
N ILE A 55 11.03 1.02 -14.18
CA ILE A 55 10.17 2.19 -14.25
C ILE A 55 10.17 2.88 -12.89
N HIS A 56 10.57 4.16 -12.87
CA HIS A 56 10.38 5.05 -11.72
C HIS A 56 9.28 6.05 -12.04
N ALA A 57 8.12 5.90 -11.42
CA ALA A 57 6.98 6.76 -11.57
C ALA A 57 6.95 7.80 -10.43
N ARG A 58 7.26 9.05 -10.75
CA ARG A 58 7.27 10.17 -9.80
C ARG A 58 5.89 10.81 -9.71
N LEU A 59 5.01 10.19 -8.91
CA LEU A 59 3.63 10.66 -8.82
C LEU A 59 3.50 11.93 -7.96
N ARG A 60 2.43 12.68 -8.23
CA ARG A 60 1.94 13.71 -7.33
C ARG A 60 1.51 13.05 -6.00
N PRO A 61 2.04 13.47 -4.83
CA PRO A 61 1.64 12.92 -3.54
C PRO A 61 0.12 12.91 -3.32
N GLY A 62 -0.41 11.80 -2.83
CA GLY A 62 -1.85 11.61 -2.58
C GLY A 62 -2.68 11.21 -3.80
N SER A 63 -2.06 10.94 -4.95
CA SER A 63 -2.76 10.50 -6.17
C SER A 63 -2.59 9.00 -6.47
N ASP A 64 -2.07 8.24 -5.53
CA ASP A 64 -1.79 6.79 -5.64
C ASP A 64 -3.05 5.99 -6.04
N GLY A 65 -4.21 6.34 -5.47
CA GLY A 65 -5.48 5.71 -5.81
C GLY A 65 -5.88 5.91 -7.28
N ALA A 66 -5.67 7.10 -7.84
CA ALA A 66 -5.94 7.36 -9.25
C ALA A 66 -4.99 6.57 -10.16
N LEU A 67 -3.70 6.46 -9.79
CA LEU A 67 -2.74 5.61 -10.50
C LEU A 67 -3.17 4.14 -10.49
N ALA A 68 -3.55 3.61 -9.34
CA ALA A 68 -4.03 2.24 -9.22
C ALA A 68 -5.27 1.97 -10.08
N MET A 69 -6.22 2.91 -10.11
CA MET A 69 -7.41 2.82 -10.97
C MET A 69 -7.05 2.89 -12.47
N GLY A 70 -6.11 3.73 -12.85
CA GLY A 70 -5.60 3.79 -14.23
C GLY A 70 -4.90 2.50 -14.66
N MET A 71 -4.10 1.90 -13.80
CA MET A 71 -3.48 0.60 -14.06
C MET A 71 -4.54 -0.51 -14.18
N LEU A 72 -5.57 -0.51 -13.31
CA LEU A 72 -6.70 -1.43 -13.40
C LEU A 72 -7.49 -1.24 -14.70
N ASN A 73 -7.68 -0.01 -15.16
CA ASN A 73 -8.32 0.28 -16.44
C ASN A 73 -7.61 -0.47 -17.58
N ILE A 74 -6.28 -0.36 -17.68
CA ILE A 74 -5.51 -1.04 -18.72
C ILE A 74 -5.55 -2.56 -18.55
N ILE A 75 -5.35 -3.07 -17.33
CA ILE A 75 -5.35 -4.51 -17.06
C ILE A 75 -6.69 -5.14 -17.47
N ILE A 76 -7.79 -4.47 -17.21
CA ILE A 76 -9.13 -4.98 -17.52
C ILE A 76 -9.46 -4.79 -19.00
N SER A 77 -9.23 -3.62 -19.58
CA SER A 77 -9.57 -3.34 -20.97
C SER A 77 -8.75 -4.17 -21.97
N GLU A 78 -7.50 -4.50 -21.62
CA GLU A 78 -6.63 -5.34 -22.44
C GLU A 78 -6.73 -6.85 -22.09
N ASN A 79 -7.67 -7.24 -21.21
CA ASN A 79 -7.86 -8.62 -20.77
C ASN A 79 -6.60 -9.27 -20.16
N LEU A 80 -5.75 -8.48 -19.48
CA LEU A 80 -4.53 -8.94 -18.82
C LEU A 80 -4.78 -9.50 -17.41
N TYR A 81 -6.00 -9.46 -16.92
CA TYR A 81 -6.38 -9.97 -15.61
C TYR A 81 -6.35 -11.52 -15.56
N HIS A 82 -6.30 -12.08 -14.36
CA HIS A 82 -6.31 -13.52 -14.14
C HIS A 82 -7.75 -14.03 -14.05
N ARG A 83 -8.32 -14.50 -15.19
CA ARG A 83 -9.74 -14.91 -15.29
C ARG A 83 -10.16 -15.88 -14.20
N GLU A 84 -9.46 -17.01 -14.08
CA GLU A 84 -9.83 -18.05 -13.11
C GLU A 84 -9.86 -17.52 -11.67
N PHE A 85 -8.89 -16.68 -11.30
CA PHE A 85 -8.87 -16.07 -9.96
C PHE A 85 -10.04 -15.12 -9.75
N VAL A 86 -10.31 -14.29 -10.75
CA VAL A 86 -11.43 -13.32 -10.71
C VAL A 86 -12.77 -14.05 -10.58
N GLU A 87 -13.01 -15.08 -11.39
CA GLU A 87 -14.27 -15.84 -11.40
C GLU A 87 -14.49 -16.63 -10.10
N LYS A 88 -13.43 -17.21 -9.53
CA LYS A 88 -13.57 -18.09 -8.36
C LYS A 88 -13.48 -17.37 -7.02
N TRP A 89 -12.71 -16.27 -6.94
CA TRP A 89 -12.27 -15.71 -5.67
C TRP A 89 -12.61 -14.23 -5.48
N THR A 90 -13.29 -13.60 -6.44
CA THR A 90 -13.65 -12.19 -6.31
C THR A 90 -15.17 -11.96 -6.44
N VAL A 91 -15.63 -10.85 -5.86
CA VAL A 91 -17.01 -10.40 -5.96
C VAL A 91 -17.02 -8.96 -6.45
N GLY A 92 -17.92 -8.63 -7.39
CA GLY A 92 -18.11 -7.26 -7.89
C GLY A 92 -17.07 -6.81 -8.92
N PHE A 93 -16.45 -7.75 -9.62
CA PHE A 93 -15.54 -7.45 -10.72
C PHE A 93 -16.19 -6.64 -11.84
N ASP A 94 -17.44 -6.93 -12.15
CA ASP A 94 -18.27 -6.20 -13.11
C ASP A 94 -18.40 -4.71 -12.76
N LYS A 95 -18.65 -4.43 -11.48
CA LYS A 95 -18.73 -3.05 -10.95
C LYS A 95 -17.37 -2.34 -11.02
N LEU A 96 -16.30 -3.07 -10.71
CA LEU A 96 -14.95 -2.55 -10.82
C LEU A 96 -14.61 -2.24 -12.30
N ALA A 97 -14.92 -3.17 -13.20
CA ALA A 97 -14.70 -3.02 -14.64
C ALA A 97 -15.43 -1.80 -15.22
N GLU A 98 -16.65 -1.54 -14.75
CA GLU A 98 -17.38 -0.32 -15.14
C GLU A 98 -16.72 0.93 -14.53
N ARG A 99 -16.40 0.90 -13.25
CA ARG A 99 -15.83 2.05 -12.53
C ARG A 99 -14.47 2.49 -13.09
N VAL A 100 -13.61 1.57 -13.50
CA VAL A 100 -12.26 1.92 -14.00
C VAL A 100 -12.30 2.63 -15.35
N LYS A 101 -13.41 2.54 -16.13
CA LYS A 101 -13.57 3.28 -17.39
C LYS A 101 -13.49 4.80 -17.20
N GLU A 102 -13.82 5.29 -16.01
CA GLU A 102 -13.71 6.70 -15.65
C GLU A 102 -12.25 7.16 -15.44
N TYR A 103 -11.30 6.22 -15.46
CA TYR A 103 -9.88 6.48 -15.21
C TYR A 103 -8.99 6.12 -16.44
N PRO A 104 -9.27 6.69 -17.63
CA PRO A 104 -8.39 6.46 -18.76
C PRO A 104 -7.00 7.07 -18.51
N PRO A 105 -5.93 6.50 -19.09
CA PRO A 105 -4.55 6.93 -18.84
C PRO A 105 -4.33 8.45 -18.98
N GLN A 106 -4.98 9.09 -19.94
CA GLN A 106 -4.86 10.54 -20.20
C GLN A 106 -5.44 11.39 -19.06
N LEU A 107 -6.50 10.93 -18.40
CA LEU A 107 -7.03 11.60 -17.22
C LEU A 107 -6.13 11.34 -16.01
N VAL A 108 -5.66 10.10 -15.85
CA VAL A 108 -4.77 9.72 -14.75
C VAL A 108 -3.44 10.46 -14.83
N GLU A 109 -2.90 10.69 -16.03
CA GLU A 109 -1.72 11.55 -16.25
C GLU A 109 -1.91 12.94 -15.66
N LYS A 110 -3.06 13.59 -15.94
CA LYS A 110 -3.37 14.93 -15.42
C LYS A 110 -3.44 14.96 -13.88
N ILE A 111 -3.93 13.88 -13.28
CA ILE A 111 -4.08 13.77 -11.83
C ILE A 111 -2.74 13.44 -11.14
N THR A 112 -1.97 12.52 -11.73
CA THR A 112 -0.80 11.91 -11.09
C THR A 112 0.52 12.53 -11.50
N TRP A 113 0.56 13.27 -12.61
CA TRP A 113 1.75 13.78 -13.29
C TRP A 113 2.63 12.68 -13.92
N ILE A 114 2.15 11.45 -13.97
CA ILE A 114 2.84 10.35 -14.64
C ILE A 114 2.34 10.28 -16.09
N PRO A 115 3.21 10.28 -17.10
CA PRO A 115 2.80 10.18 -18.49
C PRO A 115 1.90 8.97 -18.76
N ALA A 116 0.85 9.14 -19.55
CA ALA A 116 -0.13 8.09 -19.87
C ALA A 116 0.54 6.81 -20.39
N GLU A 117 1.55 6.97 -21.24
CA GLU A 117 2.33 5.84 -21.77
C GLU A 117 3.05 5.08 -20.67
N THR A 118 3.62 5.78 -19.67
CA THR A 118 4.26 5.14 -18.51
C THR A 118 3.25 4.35 -17.70
N ILE A 119 2.03 4.87 -17.49
CA ILE A 119 0.96 4.16 -16.79
C ILE A 119 0.61 2.86 -17.50
N VAL A 120 0.48 2.91 -18.84
CA VAL A 120 0.23 1.72 -19.67
C VAL A 120 1.37 0.70 -19.54
N GLN A 121 2.62 1.15 -19.63
CA GLN A 121 3.80 0.28 -19.47
C GLN A 121 3.85 -0.38 -18.09
N MET A 122 3.57 0.38 -17.02
CA MET A 122 3.51 -0.14 -15.65
C MET A 122 2.44 -1.22 -15.50
N ALA A 123 1.23 -0.96 -15.99
CA ALA A 123 0.11 -1.90 -15.92
C ALA A 123 0.42 -3.20 -16.65
N ARG A 124 0.91 -3.12 -17.88
CA ARG A 124 1.31 -4.28 -18.68
C ARG A 124 2.46 -5.04 -18.01
N MET A 125 3.53 -4.35 -17.57
CA MET A 125 4.67 -4.97 -16.92
C MET A 125 4.23 -5.73 -15.65
N TYR A 126 3.39 -5.14 -14.81
CA TYR A 126 2.90 -5.78 -13.60
C TYR A 126 2.01 -6.99 -13.88
N ALA A 127 1.09 -6.89 -14.85
CA ALA A 127 0.13 -7.94 -15.15
C ALA A 127 0.73 -9.13 -15.92
N THR A 128 1.78 -8.91 -16.73
CA THR A 128 2.35 -9.97 -17.59
C THR A 128 3.56 -10.68 -16.99
N ASN A 129 4.27 -10.07 -16.02
CA ASN A 129 5.42 -10.69 -15.36
C ASN A 129 4.99 -11.34 -14.03
N ARG A 130 4.15 -12.37 -14.10
CA ARG A 130 3.70 -13.12 -12.93
C ARG A 130 4.66 -14.23 -12.53
N PRO A 131 4.76 -14.58 -11.24
CA PRO A 131 4.12 -13.96 -10.10
C PRO A 131 4.70 -12.58 -9.80
N ALA A 132 3.81 -11.63 -9.44
CA ALA A 132 4.20 -10.28 -9.10
C ALA A 132 3.82 -9.93 -7.65
N SER A 133 4.70 -9.26 -6.94
CA SER A 133 4.40 -8.74 -5.61
C SER A 133 4.23 -7.23 -5.62
N LEU A 134 3.32 -6.76 -4.80
CA LEU A 134 3.05 -5.34 -4.60
C LEU A 134 3.16 -5.01 -3.11
N TYR A 135 3.81 -3.91 -2.79
CA TYR A 135 3.84 -3.38 -1.44
C TYR A 135 3.56 -1.88 -1.44
N SER A 136 2.61 -1.46 -0.62
CA SER A 136 2.38 -0.05 -0.32
C SER A 136 3.00 0.31 1.01
N GLY A 137 3.71 1.44 1.05
CA GLY A 137 4.21 2.01 2.28
C GLY A 137 3.26 3.06 2.85
N ILE A 138 3.63 3.62 3.98
CA ILE A 138 2.86 4.62 4.72
C ILE A 138 2.47 5.83 3.86
N GLY A 139 3.27 6.19 2.85
CA GLY A 139 2.96 7.31 1.95
C GLY A 139 1.62 7.19 1.22
N ALA A 140 1.20 5.96 0.85
CA ALA A 140 -0.09 5.71 0.22
C ALA A 140 -1.26 5.68 1.24
N GLU A 141 -0.96 5.52 2.53
CA GLU A 141 -1.95 5.32 3.59
C GLU A 141 -2.19 6.60 4.42
N GLN A 142 -1.22 7.50 4.52
CA GLN A 142 -1.33 8.73 5.33
C GLN A 142 -1.81 9.92 4.50
N ASN A 143 -3.01 9.80 3.92
CA ASN A 143 -3.69 10.87 3.22
C ASN A 143 -5.21 10.78 3.43
N THR A 144 -5.95 11.81 3.04
CA THR A 144 -7.40 11.90 3.27
C THR A 144 -8.21 10.82 2.55
N ASN A 145 -7.68 10.25 1.47
CA ASN A 145 -8.34 9.20 0.69
C ASN A 145 -7.70 7.81 0.87
N ALA A 146 -6.97 7.60 1.96
CA ALA A 146 -6.18 6.40 2.22
C ALA A 146 -6.97 5.09 2.07
N LEU A 147 -8.20 5.02 2.61
CA LEU A 147 -9.02 3.82 2.52
C LEU A 147 -9.32 3.40 1.08
N GLN A 148 -9.72 4.34 0.23
CA GLN A 148 -10.03 4.04 -1.18
C GLN A 148 -8.76 3.76 -1.98
N THR A 149 -7.68 4.45 -1.67
CA THR A 149 -6.34 4.18 -2.24
C THR A 149 -5.90 2.74 -1.94
N THR A 150 -5.96 2.32 -0.68
CA THR A 150 -5.60 0.95 -0.26
C THR A 150 -6.49 -0.10 -0.93
N ARG A 151 -7.80 0.16 -1.05
CA ARG A 151 -8.71 -0.73 -1.77
C ARG A 151 -8.36 -0.87 -3.25
N ALA A 152 -8.05 0.24 -3.93
CA ALA A 152 -7.64 0.21 -5.34
C ALA A 152 -6.33 -0.57 -5.53
N ILE A 153 -5.35 -0.36 -4.64
CA ILE A 153 -4.08 -1.10 -4.63
C ILE A 153 -4.31 -2.60 -4.36
N ALA A 154 -5.17 -2.95 -3.41
CA ALA A 154 -5.52 -4.35 -3.15
C ALA A 154 -6.23 -5.00 -4.35
N SER A 155 -7.06 -4.24 -5.07
CA SER A 155 -7.71 -4.71 -6.28
C SER A 155 -6.70 -5.05 -7.39
N LEU A 156 -5.58 -4.33 -7.51
CA LEU A 156 -4.50 -4.69 -8.44
C LEU A 156 -3.94 -6.09 -8.15
N ILE A 157 -3.74 -6.43 -6.88
CA ILE A 157 -3.23 -7.73 -6.46
C ILE A 157 -4.24 -8.84 -6.81
N ALA A 158 -5.51 -8.63 -6.48
CA ALA A 158 -6.58 -9.60 -6.71
C ALA A 158 -6.84 -9.82 -8.21
N VAL A 159 -7.05 -8.75 -8.96
CA VAL A 159 -7.37 -8.82 -10.41
C VAL A 159 -6.24 -9.46 -11.21
N SER A 160 -4.99 -9.25 -10.83
CA SER A 160 -3.84 -9.88 -11.48
C SER A 160 -3.55 -11.32 -11.01
N GLY A 161 -4.33 -11.88 -10.04
CA GLY A 161 -4.13 -13.22 -9.51
C GLY A 161 -2.84 -13.41 -8.72
N ASN A 162 -2.33 -12.32 -8.15
CA ASN A 162 -1.08 -12.31 -7.39
C ASN A 162 -1.28 -12.47 -5.87
N TYR A 163 -2.44 -12.99 -5.44
CA TYR A 163 -2.77 -13.24 -4.05
C TYR A 163 -2.65 -14.73 -3.70
N GLU A 164 -2.06 -15.05 -2.55
CA GLU A 164 -1.79 -16.41 -2.04
C GLU A 164 -0.99 -17.30 -2.99
N VAL A 165 -0.12 -16.72 -3.81
CA VAL A 165 0.80 -17.46 -4.67
C VAL A 165 2.27 -17.20 -4.28
N PRO A 166 3.17 -18.20 -4.43
CA PRO A 166 4.61 -17.98 -4.25
C PRO A 166 5.12 -16.88 -5.18
N GLY A 167 5.80 -15.89 -4.66
CA GLY A 167 6.26 -14.73 -5.44
C GLY A 167 5.23 -13.60 -5.61
N GLY A 168 4.01 -13.79 -5.12
CA GLY A 168 2.96 -12.78 -5.03
C GLY A 168 2.82 -12.20 -3.62
N ASN A 169 1.61 -11.82 -3.27
CA ASN A 169 1.23 -11.34 -1.95
C ASN A 169 0.56 -12.45 -1.15
N ARG A 170 0.84 -12.53 0.14
CA ARG A 170 0.26 -13.51 1.05
C ARG A 170 -0.40 -12.82 2.24
N SER A 171 -1.44 -13.42 2.78
CA SER A 171 -2.01 -13.02 4.06
C SER A 171 -0.97 -13.12 5.18
N HIS A 172 -1.12 -12.26 6.16
CA HIS A 172 -0.40 -12.40 7.41
C HIS A 172 -1.02 -13.53 8.25
N HIS A 173 -0.24 -14.53 8.59
CA HIS A 173 -0.56 -15.37 9.71
C HIS A 173 -0.06 -14.65 10.96
N TYR A 174 -0.98 -14.06 11.72
CA TYR A 174 -0.65 -13.53 13.03
C TYR A 174 -0.44 -14.71 13.97
N PHE A 175 0.80 -14.90 14.43
CA PHE A 175 0.98 -15.68 15.64
C PHE A 175 0.45 -14.80 16.78
N ASN A 176 -0.58 -15.27 17.47
CA ASN A 176 -0.97 -14.69 18.74
C ASN A 176 0.13 -14.99 19.75
N PHE A 177 1.14 -14.13 19.82
CA PHE A 177 1.98 -14.09 21.00
C PHE A 177 1.05 -13.72 22.15
N ALA A 178 1.02 -14.57 23.19
CA ALA A 178 0.34 -14.23 24.42
C ALA A 178 0.81 -12.82 24.83
N HIS A 179 -0.12 -11.88 24.84
CA HIS A 179 0.21 -10.52 25.27
C HIS A 179 0.70 -10.63 26.71
N THR A 180 1.99 -10.43 26.94
CA THR A 180 2.59 -10.33 28.28
C THR A 180 2.08 -9.11 29.06
N SER A 181 1.28 -8.27 28.40
CA SER A 181 0.58 -7.12 28.99
C SER A 181 -0.74 -7.54 29.68
N SER A 182 -0.71 -8.58 30.52
CA SER A 182 -1.81 -8.89 31.44
C SER A 182 -2.21 -7.68 32.32
N ASN A 183 -1.34 -6.69 32.45
CA ASN A 183 -1.58 -5.46 33.16
C ASN A 183 -2.32 -4.37 32.33
N GLN A 184 -2.56 -4.54 31.04
CA GLN A 184 -3.36 -3.55 30.26
C GLN A 184 -4.82 -3.51 30.71
N GLN A 185 -5.36 -4.57 31.29
CA GLN A 185 -6.68 -4.56 31.90
C GLN A 185 -6.74 -3.74 33.20
N GLN A 186 -5.61 -3.52 33.87
CA GLN A 186 -5.55 -2.76 35.13
C GLN A 186 -5.34 -1.27 34.94
N LEU A 187 -5.02 -0.77 33.75
CA LEU A 187 -5.06 0.66 33.46
C LEU A 187 -6.52 1.11 33.25
N MET A 188 -7.26 1.12 34.35
CA MET A 188 -8.70 1.42 34.41
C MET A 188 -9.04 2.90 34.11
N ARG A 189 -8.03 3.75 33.89
CA ARG A 189 -8.26 5.16 33.54
C ARG A 189 -8.17 5.33 32.03
N PRO A 190 -9.19 5.94 31.41
CA PRO A 190 -9.14 6.30 30.01
C PRO A 190 -7.90 7.16 29.72
N ALA A 191 -7.26 6.91 28.58
CA ALA A 191 -6.17 7.76 28.13
C ALA A 191 -6.70 9.18 27.81
N MET A 192 -5.81 10.16 27.87
CA MET A 192 -6.10 11.55 27.45
C MET A 192 -6.72 11.53 26.05
N GLY A 193 -7.92 12.10 25.87
CA GLY A 193 -8.63 12.16 24.60
C GLY A 193 -9.40 10.91 24.22
N ALA A 194 -9.56 9.94 25.13
CA ALA A 194 -10.41 8.77 24.90
C ALA A 194 -11.88 9.14 24.63
N ASP A 195 -12.34 10.23 25.21
CA ASP A 195 -13.66 10.85 24.99
C ASP A 195 -13.79 11.47 23.61
N LYS A 196 -12.73 12.09 23.11
CA LYS A 196 -12.70 12.71 21.76
C LYS A 196 -12.53 11.68 20.65
N TYR A 197 -11.82 10.60 20.91
CA TYR A 197 -11.50 9.56 19.94
C TYR A 197 -11.90 8.16 20.47
N PRO A 198 -13.22 7.93 20.74
CA PRO A 198 -13.67 6.71 21.41
C PRO A 198 -13.36 5.43 20.62
N LEU A 199 -13.44 5.47 19.30
CA LEU A 199 -13.13 4.29 18.46
C LEU A 199 -11.65 3.90 18.56
N LEU A 200 -10.75 4.89 18.54
CA LEU A 200 -9.32 4.63 18.67
C LEU A 200 -8.99 4.05 20.05
N TRP A 201 -9.60 4.57 21.10
CA TRP A 201 -9.45 4.04 22.45
C TRP A 201 -10.03 2.63 22.62
N GLN A 202 -11.24 2.39 22.11
CA GLN A 202 -11.91 1.07 22.24
C GLN A 202 -11.15 -0.04 21.53
N HIS A 203 -10.66 0.23 20.30
CA HIS A 203 -10.04 -0.79 19.46
C HIS A 203 -8.54 -0.94 19.67
N HIS A 204 -7.82 0.14 19.95
CA HIS A 204 -6.35 0.14 19.99
C HIS A 204 -5.78 0.52 21.37
N ARG A 205 -6.61 0.95 22.32
CA ARG A 205 -6.15 1.49 23.61
C ARG A 205 -5.14 2.64 23.46
N MET A 206 -5.29 3.38 22.38
CA MET A 206 -4.45 4.51 22.02
C MET A 206 -5.26 5.81 22.04
N THR A 207 -4.57 6.93 22.04
CA THR A 207 -5.18 8.25 21.84
C THR A 207 -4.53 8.95 20.65
N HIS A 208 -5.23 9.92 20.08
CA HIS A 208 -4.70 10.70 18.99
C HIS A 208 -3.70 11.74 19.50
N TRP A 209 -2.58 11.88 18.78
CA TRP A 209 -1.50 12.78 19.18
C TRP A 209 -1.92 14.23 19.43
N SER A 210 -2.93 14.74 18.70
CA SER A 210 -3.40 16.13 18.85
C SER A 210 -3.87 16.50 20.25
N VAL A 211 -4.37 15.52 21.05
CA VAL A 211 -4.82 15.82 22.43
C VAL A 211 -3.67 16.03 23.39
N PHE A 212 -2.48 15.59 23.03
CA PHE A 212 -1.28 15.76 23.82
C PHE A 212 -0.91 17.24 23.98
N THR A 213 -1.10 18.03 22.91
CA THR A 213 -0.90 19.47 22.94
C THR A 213 -1.79 20.15 23.98
N GLU A 214 -3.04 19.69 24.16
CA GLU A 214 -3.95 20.23 25.17
C GLU A 214 -3.50 19.93 26.59
N GLY A 215 -2.91 18.73 26.81
CA GLY A 215 -2.34 18.37 28.10
C GLY A 215 -1.13 19.24 28.48
N ILE A 216 -0.34 19.65 27.49
CA ILE A 216 0.81 20.55 27.70
C ILE A 216 0.37 22.00 27.92
N THR A 217 -0.59 22.49 27.09
CA THR A 217 -0.92 23.93 27.04
C THR A 217 -2.06 24.33 27.99
N ARG A 218 -2.91 23.36 28.39
CA ARG A 218 -4.15 23.63 29.14
C ARG A 218 -4.33 22.78 30.38
N ASP A 219 -3.37 21.91 30.70
CA ASP A 219 -3.44 20.97 31.81
C ASP A 219 -4.68 20.05 31.79
N LYS A 220 -5.24 19.77 30.60
CA LYS A 220 -6.49 19.01 30.44
C LYS A 220 -6.23 17.68 29.73
N PRO A 221 -6.84 16.58 30.21
CA PRO A 221 -7.60 16.41 31.47
C PRO A 221 -6.69 16.35 32.71
N TYR A 222 -5.38 16.32 32.53
CA TYR A 222 -4.35 16.40 33.57
C TYR A 222 -3.06 16.98 32.97
N PRO A 223 -2.18 17.60 33.80
CA PRO A 223 -0.94 18.19 33.34
C PRO A 223 0.08 17.10 32.92
N ILE A 224 0.78 17.36 31.82
CA ILE A 224 1.95 16.58 31.41
C ILE A 224 3.18 17.26 31.99
N LYS A 225 3.84 16.62 32.95
CA LYS A 225 4.98 17.18 33.70
C LYS A 225 6.34 16.73 33.18
N ALA A 226 6.40 15.69 32.35
CA ALA A 226 7.60 15.18 31.72
C ALA A 226 7.27 14.49 30.38
N LEU A 227 8.22 14.49 29.50
CA LEU A 227 8.19 13.83 28.17
C LEU A 227 9.36 12.90 28.02
#